data_6aad748fbd1ec9829531dc36bd5aa1c5
#
_entry.id   6aad748fbd1ec9829531dc36bd5aa1c5
#
_cell.length_a   1.000
_cell.length_b   1.000
_cell.length_c   1.000
_cell.angle_alpha   90.00
_cell.angle_beta   90.00
_cell.angle_gamma   90.00
#
_symmetry.space_group_name_H-M   'P 1'
#
loop_
_entity.id
_entity.type
_entity.pdbx_description
1 polymer ?
#
loop_
_entity_poly.entity_id
_entity_poly.type
_entity_poly.pdbx_seq_one_letter_code
_entity_poly.pdbx_strand_id
1 'polypeptide(L)'
;MQFSGNLLILDNDASRRKALETIFGFLGLSCQVGEPCDCLSYFECDSSNIDICVIGVLDKDLKPKKIIEEHKNTAFLTLQEAKIDTSDLNNCMGTITSDPDYDQIVTLLHYCQSFISMKHYASRSGSGATSLIKMLVGQGKAITAVRRLIEQVAVTDANVLILGESGTGKEVVAHAIHELSNRSKKPFVPVNCGAIPGELLESELFGHEKGAFTGAFAAHEGRFELAQGGTLFLDEIGDMPLAMQVKLLRVLQERKFERVGSNKQIEADVRIIAAT
;
A
#
# COMPACT_ATOMS: atom_id res chain seq x y z
N MET A 1 10.71 -22.33 3.70
CA MET A 1 10.44 -20.90 4.01
C MET A 1 11.15 -20.62 5.32
N GLN A 2 11.98 -19.60 5.40
CA GLN A 2 12.63 -19.21 6.66
C GLN A 2 11.86 -18.00 7.20
N PHE A 3 11.22 -18.17 8.34
CA PHE A 3 10.63 -17.06 9.09
C PHE A 3 11.75 -16.36 9.87
N SER A 4 11.68 -15.04 10.02
CA SER A 4 12.66 -14.27 10.77
C SER A 4 11.96 -13.35 11.77
N GLY A 5 12.47 -13.27 12.98
CA GLY A 5 11.96 -12.41 14.05
C GLY A 5 12.12 -13.06 15.41
N ASN A 6 12.08 -12.22 16.45
CA ASN A 6 12.13 -12.65 17.85
C ASN A 6 10.69 -12.89 18.35
N LEU A 7 10.41 -14.12 18.78
CA LEU A 7 9.10 -14.53 19.25
C LEU A 7 9.12 -14.73 20.78
N LEU A 8 8.18 -14.09 21.48
CA LEU A 8 7.97 -14.27 22.91
C LEU A 8 6.70 -15.13 23.15
N ILE A 9 6.78 -16.12 24.04
CA ILE A 9 5.64 -16.96 24.44
C ILE A 9 5.34 -16.70 25.91
N LEU A 10 4.12 -16.22 26.19
CA LEU A 10 3.60 -15.96 27.54
C LEU A 10 2.38 -16.82 27.81
N ASP A 11 2.51 -17.81 28.68
CA ASP A 11 1.42 -18.67 29.13
C ASP A 11 1.75 -19.22 30.52
N ASN A 12 0.75 -19.43 31.38
CA ASN A 12 0.92 -20.04 32.70
C ASN A 12 1.27 -21.54 32.63
N ASP A 13 0.84 -22.21 31.55
CA ASP A 13 1.07 -23.65 31.39
C ASP A 13 2.44 -23.92 30.76
N ALA A 14 3.35 -24.49 31.57
CA ALA A 14 4.70 -24.83 31.13
C ALA A 14 4.71 -25.87 29.98
N SER A 15 3.75 -26.78 29.95
CA SER A 15 3.67 -27.81 28.90
C SER A 15 3.29 -27.20 27.56
N ARG A 16 2.32 -26.26 27.54
CA ARG A 16 1.96 -25.50 26.34
C ARG A 16 3.10 -24.61 25.84
N ARG A 17 3.78 -23.89 26.77
CA ARG A 17 4.96 -23.10 26.41
C ARG A 17 6.00 -23.92 25.68
N LYS A 18 6.33 -25.10 26.21
CA LYS A 18 7.33 -26.01 25.62
C LYS A 18 6.89 -26.58 24.27
N ALA A 19 5.59 -26.91 24.12
CA ALA A 19 5.05 -27.38 22.85
C ALA A 19 5.13 -26.31 21.77
N LEU A 20 4.74 -25.07 22.08
CA LEU A 20 4.81 -23.94 21.16
C LEU A 20 6.26 -23.58 20.81
N GLU A 21 7.17 -23.59 21.78
CA GLU A 21 8.61 -23.40 21.56
C GLU A 21 9.15 -24.41 20.55
N THR A 22 8.76 -25.67 20.68
CA THR A 22 9.16 -26.74 19.75
C THR A 22 8.61 -26.50 18.35
N ILE A 23 7.33 -26.14 18.23
CA ILE A 23 6.67 -25.86 16.95
C ILE A 23 7.33 -24.66 16.23
N PHE A 24 7.47 -23.55 16.92
CA PHE A 24 8.05 -22.34 16.32
C PHE A 24 9.56 -22.48 16.07
N GLY A 25 10.30 -23.19 16.93
CA GLY A 25 11.69 -23.54 16.72
C GLY A 25 11.90 -24.39 15.46
N PHE A 26 11.00 -25.37 15.19
CA PHE A 26 11.01 -26.17 13.97
C PHE A 26 10.80 -25.29 12.70
N LEU A 27 10.02 -24.21 12.83
CA LEU A 27 9.78 -23.25 11.75
C LEU A 27 10.92 -22.21 11.59
N GLY A 28 11.99 -22.32 12.43
CA GLY A 28 13.19 -21.48 12.33
C GLY A 28 13.09 -20.13 13.04
N LEU A 29 12.10 -19.94 13.95
CA LEU A 29 11.97 -18.73 14.76
C LEU A 29 12.81 -18.84 16.04
N SER A 30 13.43 -17.74 16.43
CA SER A 30 14.08 -17.61 17.74
C SER A 30 13.02 -17.34 18.81
N CYS A 31 12.76 -18.34 19.67
CA CYS A 31 11.73 -18.27 20.71
C CYS A 31 12.33 -17.92 22.06
N GLN A 32 11.75 -16.92 22.72
CA GLN A 32 11.93 -16.66 24.15
C GLN A 32 10.68 -17.12 24.89
N VAL A 33 10.87 -17.86 25.96
CA VAL A 33 9.77 -18.34 26.80
C VAL A 33 9.80 -17.54 28.10
N GLY A 34 8.74 -16.77 28.34
CA GLY A 34 8.60 -15.93 29.50
C GLY A 34 7.59 -16.47 30.52
N GLU A 35 7.86 -16.22 31.81
CA GLU A 35 6.83 -16.40 32.83
C GLU A 35 5.90 -15.19 32.86
N PRO A 36 4.58 -15.38 33.06
CA PRO A 36 3.61 -14.30 33.04
C PRO A 36 3.89 -13.19 34.08
N CYS A 37 4.46 -13.52 35.22
CA CYS A 37 4.82 -12.55 36.26
C CYS A 37 5.86 -11.52 35.78
N ASP A 38 6.69 -11.87 34.83
CA ASP A 38 7.76 -11.03 34.31
C ASP A 38 7.40 -10.37 32.98
N CYS A 39 6.14 -10.46 32.54
CA CYS A 39 5.71 -10.04 31.20
C CYS A 39 6.07 -8.59 30.88
N LEU A 40 5.97 -7.66 31.82
CA LEU A 40 6.30 -6.25 31.61
C LEU A 40 7.81 -6.05 31.42
N SER A 41 8.66 -6.81 32.12
CA SER A 41 10.11 -6.69 32.00
C SER A 41 10.64 -7.08 30.62
N TYR A 42 9.95 -7.99 29.92
CA TYR A 42 10.31 -8.38 28.54
C TYR A 42 10.09 -7.26 27.52
N PHE A 43 9.12 -6.38 27.77
CA PHE A 43 8.82 -5.26 26.89
C PHE A 43 9.57 -3.98 27.27
N GLU A 44 10.05 -3.85 28.51
CA GLU A 44 10.78 -2.67 29.01
C GLU A 44 12.29 -2.72 28.70
N CYS A 45 12.84 -3.91 28.42
CA CYS A 45 14.24 -4.02 28.04
C CYS A 45 14.45 -3.58 26.59
N ASP A 46 15.14 -2.45 26.40
CA ASP A 46 15.54 -1.88 25.09
C ASP A 46 16.34 -2.86 24.18
N SER A 47 16.86 -3.97 24.75
CA SER A 47 17.64 -4.98 24.03
C SER A 47 16.80 -6.14 23.46
N SER A 48 15.53 -6.29 23.84
CA SER A 48 14.65 -7.35 23.33
C SER A 48 13.64 -6.76 22.33
N ASN A 49 14.06 -6.70 21.07
CA ASN A 49 13.17 -6.33 19.98
C ASN A 49 12.20 -7.51 19.73
N ILE A 50 11.08 -7.54 20.47
CA ILE A 50 10.05 -8.58 20.31
C ILE A 50 9.17 -8.21 19.14
N ASP A 51 9.28 -9.01 18.07
CA ASP A 51 8.51 -8.83 16.85
C ASP A 51 7.13 -9.49 16.95
N ILE A 52 7.08 -10.69 17.57
CA ILE A 52 5.86 -11.50 17.70
C ILE A 52 5.70 -11.91 19.16
N CYS A 53 4.49 -11.80 19.70
CA CYS A 53 4.17 -12.30 21.04
C CYS A 53 2.95 -13.22 20.99
N VAL A 54 3.08 -14.42 21.53
CA VAL A 54 1.99 -15.37 21.73
C VAL A 54 1.51 -15.24 23.17
N ILE A 55 0.25 -14.86 23.35
CA ILE A 55 -0.38 -14.70 24.67
C ILE A 55 -1.38 -15.84 24.91
N GLY A 56 -1.11 -16.62 25.92
CA GLY A 56 -2.01 -17.64 26.45
C GLY A 56 -2.76 -17.17 27.70
N VAL A 57 -3.00 -18.11 28.60
CA VAL A 57 -3.62 -17.84 29.90
C VAL A 57 -2.59 -17.19 30.81
N LEU A 58 -2.87 -15.97 31.26
CA LEU A 58 -2.03 -15.22 32.19
C LEU A 58 -2.64 -15.26 33.62
N ASP A 59 -1.86 -14.78 34.60
CA ASP A 59 -2.32 -14.61 35.97
C ASP A 59 -3.47 -13.62 36.08
N LYS A 60 -4.33 -13.79 37.10
CA LYS A 60 -5.56 -13.00 37.28
C LYS A 60 -5.36 -11.49 37.36
N ASP A 61 -4.16 -11.07 37.80
CA ASP A 61 -3.81 -9.65 37.95
C ASP A 61 -3.37 -9.00 36.62
N LEU A 62 -3.02 -9.79 35.62
CA LEU A 62 -2.59 -9.33 34.31
C LEU A 62 -3.79 -9.30 33.36
N LYS A 63 -3.97 -8.16 32.70
CA LYS A 63 -5.02 -7.96 31.69
C LYS A 63 -4.42 -8.10 30.29
N PRO A 64 -4.57 -9.26 29.60
CA PRO A 64 -3.95 -9.51 28.30
C PRO A 64 -4.31 -8.43 27.26
N LYS A 65 -5.57 -7.98 27.26
CA LYS A 65 -6.05 -6.94 26.33
C LYS A 65 -5.26 -5.64 26.49
N LYS A 66 -4.95 -5.23 27.72
CA LYS A 66 -4.18 -4.02 28.00
C LYS A 66 -2.74 -4.13 27.51
N ILE A 67 -2.11 -5.28 27.69
CA ILE A 67 -0.75 -5.56 27.19
C ILE A 67 -0.71 -5.40 25.67
N ILE A 68 -1.70 -5.95 24.95
CA ILE A 68 -1.79 -5.84 23.49
C ILE A 68 -1.99 -4.37 23.05
N GLU A 69 -2.85 -3.62 23.75
CA GLU A 69 -3.11 -2.20 23.45
C GLU A 69 -1.90 -1.30 23.68
N GLU A 70 -1.10 -1.56 24.71
CA GLU A 70 0.09 -0.77 25.07
C GLU A 70 1.24 -1.02 24.09
N HIS A 71 1.38 -2.26 23.60
CA HIS A 71 2.48 -2.65 22.70
C HIS A 71 2.08 -2.70 21.23
N LYS A 72 1.67 -1.56 20.69
CA LYS A 72 1.18 -1.41 19.30
C LYS A 72 2.21 -1.81 18.23
N ASN A 73 3.47 -1.98 18.59
CA ASN A 73 4.56 -2.33 17.67
C ASN A 73 4.82 -3.83 17.53
N THR A 74 4.27 -4.64 18.39
CA THR A 74 4.40 -6.09 18.41
C THR A 74 3.19 -6.74 17.76
N ALA A 75 3.41 -7.77 16.93
CA ALA A 75 2.34 -8.61 16.42
C ALA A 75 1.91 -9.63 17.47
N PHE A 76 0.64 -9.70 17.81
CA PHE A 76 0.14 -10.61 18.83
C PHE A 76 -0.62 -11.79 18.21
N LEU A 77 -0.39 -12.97 18.76
CA LEU A 77 -1.21 -14.15 18.59
C LEU A 77 -1.80 -14.52 19.94
N THR A 78 -3.06 -14.91 19.98
CA THR A 78 -3.70 -15.37 21.22
C THR A 78 -3.90 -16.87 21.19
N LEU A 79 -3.89 -17.52 22.34
CA LEU A 79 -4.33 -18.91 22.45
C LEU A 79 -5.83 -18.98 22.71
N GLN A 80 -6.49 -19.98 22.15
CA GLN A 80 -7.94 -20.20 22.30
C GLN A 80 -8.37 -20.29 23.77
N GLU A 81 -7.54 -20.87 24.62
CA GLU A 81 -7.77 -21.03 26.05
C GLU A 81 -7.80 -19.71 26.81
N ALA A 82 -7.14 -18.69 26.31
CA ALA A 82 -7.09 -17.37 26.92
C ALA A 82 -8.41 -16.59 26.82
N LYS A 83 -9.30 -16.97 25.89
CA LYS A 83 -10.64 -16.37 25.67
C LYS A 83 -10.60 -14.82 25.61
N ILE A 84 -9.63 -14.27 24.91
CA ILE A 84 -9.46 -12.82 24.77
C ILE A 84 -10.33 -12.33 23.61
N ASP A 85 -11.15 -11.31 23.87
CA ASP A 85 -11.85 -10.60 22.79
C ASP A 85 -10.87 -9.66 22.08
N THR A 86 -10.58 -10.01 20.82
CA THR A 86 -9.59 -9.33 19.98
C THR A 86 -10.21 -8.49 18.87
N SER A 87 -11.53 -8.36 18.83
CA SER A 87 -12.27 -7.68 17.74
C SER A 87 -11.83 -6.24 17.47
N ASP A 88 -11.39 -5.51 18.50
CA ASP A 88 -10.99 -4.11 18.44
C ASP A 88 -9.45 -3.92 18.36
N LEU A 89 -8.67 -5.00 18.30
CA LEU A 89 -7.21 -4.97 18.39
C LEU A 89 -6.55 -5.10 17.00
N ASN A 90 -6.01 -4.00 16.49
CA ASN A 90 -5.39 -3.95 15.16
C ASN A 90 -4.04 -4.69 15.05
N ASN A 91 -3.41 -5.03 16.16
CA ASN A 91 -2.13 -5.72 16.24
C ASN A 91 -2.25 -7.17 16.72
N CYS A 92 -3.47 -7.69 16.86
CA CYS A 92 -3.74 -9.11 17.06
C CYS A 92 -4.01 -9.79 15.71
N MET A 93 -3.15 -10.73 15.34
CA MET A 93 -3.15 -11.37 14.02
C MET A 93 -4.02 -12.62 13.96
N GLY A 94 -4.47 -13.11 15.08
CA GLY A 94 -5.39 -14.24 15.16
C GLY A 94 -5.19 -15.11 16.41
N THR A 95 -5.94 -16.22 16.45
CA THR A 95 -5.98 -17.14 17.58
C THR A 95 -5.48 -18.51 17.16
N ILE A 96 -4.57 -19.06 17.93
CA ILE A 96 -4.08 -20.44 17.80
C ILE A 96 -5.05 -21.35 18.53
N THR A 97 -5.55 -22.39 17.85
CA THR A 97 -6.45 -23.38 18.43
C THR A 97 -5.70 -24.34 19.38
N SER A 98 -6.44 -25.12 20.19
CA SER A 98 -5.86 -26.07 21.14
C SER A 98 -5.09 -27.22 20.47
N ASP A 99 -5.45 -27.53 19.22
CA ASP A 99 -4.75 -28.51 18.36
C ASP A 99 -4.50 -27.87 17.00
N PRO A 100 -3.43 -27.04 16.89
CA PRO A 100 -3.17 -26.29 15.68
C PRO A 100 -2.53 -27.18 14.60
N ASP A 101 -3.07 -27.14 13.40
CA ASP A 101 -2.41 -27.74 12.25
C ASP A 101 -1.28 -26.85 11.71
N TYR A 102 -0.44 -27.45 10.85
CA TYR A 102 0.69 -26.75 10.25
C TYR A 102 0.25 -25.52 9.43
N ASP A 103 -0.82 -25.66 8.67
CA ASP A 103 -1.30 -24.60 7.76
C ASP A 103 -1.85 -23.40 8.55
N GLN A 104 -2.51 -23.64 9.69
CA GLN A 104 -2.97 -22.60 10.60
C GLN A 104 -1.77 -21.78 11.14
N ILE A 105 -0.75 -22.46 11.68
CA ILE A 105 0.42 -21.79 12.24
C ILE A 105 1.14 -20.98 11.18
N VAL A 106 1.37 -21.55 10.00
CA VAL A 106 2.04 -20.86 8.89
C VAL A 106 1.25 -19.63 8.44
N THR A 107 -0.07 -19.74 8.35
CA THR A 107 -0.95 -18.63 7.98
C THR A 107 -0.87 -17.49 9.00
N LEU A 108 -0.97 -17.81 10.29
CA LEU A 108 -0.85 -16.82 11.36
C LEU A 108 0.51 -16.13 11.39
N LEU A 109 1.60 -16.89 11.18
CA LEU A 109 2.95 -16.32 11.08
C LEU A 109 3.09 -15.40 9.85
N HIS A 110 2.47 -15.73 8.73
CA HIS A 110 2.43 -14.82 7.58
C HIS A 110 1.72 -13.51 7.90
N TYR A 111 0.62 -13.54 8.67
CA TYR A 111 -0.04 -12.31 9.13
C TYR A 111 0.87 -11.49 10.05
N CYS A 112 1.57 -12.14 10.99
CA CYS A 112 2.54 -11.47 11.85
C CYS A 112 3.66 -10.81 11.04
N GLN A 113 4.28 -11.53 10.10
CA GLN A 113 5.35 -10.98 9.26
C GLN A 113 4.89 -9.81 8.39
N SER A 114 3.67 -9.88 7.89
CA SER A 114 3.07 -8.77 7.14
C SER A 114 2.92 -7.55 8.03
N PHE A 115 2.40 -7.72 9.24
CA PHE A 115 2.26 -6.64 10.20
C PHE A 115 3.62 -6.02 10.59
N ILE A 116 4.64 -6.84 10.87
CA ILE A 116 6.01 -6.38 11.19
C ILE A 116 6.62 -5.64 9.99
N SER A 117 6.48 -6.18 8.79
CA SER A 117 6.95 -5.53 7.57
C SER A 117 6.26 -4.19 7.34
N MET A 118 4.95 -4.11 7.60
CA MET A 118 4.18 -2.86 7.59
C MET A 118 4.77 -1.82 8.51
N LYS A 119 5.18 -2.19 9.71
CA LYS A 119 5.72 -1.25 10.72
C LYS A 119 7.13 -0.79 10.44
N HIS A 120 8.00 -1.68 10.01
CA HIS A 120 9.33 -1.29 9.54
C HIS A 120 9.26 -0.33 8.35
N TYR A 121 8.22 -0.45 7.53
CA TYR A 121 7.91 0.48 6.45
C TYR A 121 7.40 1.82 6.97
N ALA A 122 6.44 1.80 7.90
CA ALA A 122 5.85 3.02 8.47
C ALA A 122 6.86 3.86 9.26
N SER A 123 7.80 3.22 9.96
CA SER A 123 8.88 3.91 10.69
C SER A 123 9.97 4.49 9.77
N ARG A 124 10.12 3.98 8.55
CA ARG A 124 11.08 4.49 7.55
C ARG A 124 10.50 5.53 6.58
N SER A 125 9.20 5.51 6.32
CA SER A 125 8.54 6.25 5.23
C SER A 125 7.45 7.24 5.66
N GLY A 126 7.24 7.50 6.95
CA GLY A 126 6.18 8.41 7.40
C GLY A 126 4.75 7.90 7.09
N SER A 127 3.77 8.79 7.09
CA SER A 127 2.33 8.44 6.95
C SER A 127 1.92 7.78 5.62
N GLY A 128 2.77 7.82 4.59
CA GLY A 128 2.48 7.30 3.25
C GLY A 128 2.43 5.78 3.13
N ALA A 129 3.26 5.04 3.87
CA ALA A 129 3.34 3.58 3.76
C ALA A 129 2.06 2.86 4.21
N THR A 130 1.35 3.42 5.20
CA THR A 130 0.07 2.86 5.69
C THR A 130 -1.03 2.99 4.63
N SER A 131 -1.01 4.06 3.82
CA SER A 131 -1.93 4.27 2.70
C SER A 131 -1.73 3.24 1.60
N LEU A 132 -0.48 2.99 1.18
CA LEU A 132 -0.13 2.02 0.12
C LEU A 132 -0.63 0.60 0.38
N ILE A 133 -0.53 0.16 1.63
CA ILE A 133 -0.93 -1.20 2.01
C ILE A 133 -2.45 -1.36 1.99
N LYS A 134 -3.19 -0.30 2.34
CA LYS A 134 -4.64 -0.27 2.23
C LYS A 134 -5.11 -0.29 0.76
N MET A 135 -4.37 0.38 -0.12
CA MET A 135 -4.71 0.46 -1.54
C MET A 135 -4.33 -0.79 -2.32
N LEU A 136 -3.14 -1.33 -2.07
CA LEU A 136 -2.60 -2.50 -2.77
C LEU A 136 -2.59 -3.70 -1.82
N VAL A 137 -3.67 -4.44 -1.78
CA VAL A 137 -3.82 -5.61 -0.91
C VAL A 137 -3.04 -6.79 -1.48
N GLY A 138 -2.34 -7.54 -0.61
CA GLY A 138 -1.60 -8.75 -0.99
C GLY A 138 -0.26 -8.87 -0.27
N GLN A 139 0.28 -10.10 -0.20
CA GLN A 139 1.50 -10.45 0.56
C GLN A 139 2.56 -11.13 -0.32
N GLY A 140 2.26 -11.36 -1.58
CA GLY A 140 3.18 -12.00 -2.53
C GLY A 140 4.44 -11.15 -2.79
N LYS A 141 5.54 -11.82 -3.15
CA LYS A 141 6.81 -11.15 -3.51
C LYS A 141 6.62 -10.09 -4.61
N ALA A 142 5.75 -10.37 -5.58
CA ALA A 142 5.44 -9.47 -6.69
C ALA A 142 4.80 -8.16 -6.21
N ILE A 143 3.76 -8.21 -5.37
CA ILE A 143 3.10 -7.00 -4.86
C ILE A 143 4.01 -6.19 -3.95
N THR A 144 4.89 -6.85 -3.19
CA THR A 144 5.90 -6.18 -2.36
C THR A 144 6.92 -5.43 -3.21
N ALA A 145 7.35 -6.01 -4.34
CA ALA A 145 8.22 -5.34 -5.29
C ALA A 145 7.55 -4.12 -5.93
N VAL A 146 6.27 -4.24 -6.32
CA VAL A 146 5.48 -3.12 -6.86
C VAL A 146 5.37 -1.98 -5.84
N ARG A 147 5.07 -2.27 -4.57
CA ARG A 147 5.02 -1.24 -3.52
C ARG A 147 6.34 -0.47 -3.39
N ARG A 148 7.48 -1.18 -3.40
CA ARG A 148 8.81 -0.54 -3.36
C ARG A 148 9.05 0.39 -4.55
N LEU A 149 8.67 -0.05 -5.74
CA LEU A 149 8.80 0.78 -6.96
C LEU A 149 7.92 2.02 -6.87
N ILE A 150 6.68 1.90 -6.37
CA ILE A 150 5.78 3.03 -6.15
C ILE A 150 6.42 4.05 -5.21
N GLU A 151 6.95 3.61 -4.07
CA GLU A 151 7.60 4.52 -3.10
C GLU A 151 8.82 5.24 -3.70
N GLN A 152 9.62 4.53 -4.48
CA GLN A 152 10.79 5.12 -5.13
C GLN A 152 10.42 6.17 -6.18
N VAL A 153 9.38 5.89 -6.98
CA VAL A 153 8.99 6.78 -8.07
C VAL A 153 8.07 7.91 -7.62
N ALA A 154 7.29 7.72 -6.56
CA ALA A 154 6.32 8.71 -6.10
C ALA A 154 6.94 10.04 -5.73
N VAL A 155 8.11 10.04 -5.08
CA VAL A 155 8.83 11.25 -4.65
C VAL A 155 9.49 12.03 -5.78
N THR A 156 9.48 11.49 -7.00
CA THR A 156 10.05 12.12 -8.19
C THR A 156 8.96 12.72 -9.08
N ASP A 157 9.29 13.67 -9.95
CA ASP A 157 8.39 14.19 -11.00
C ASP A 157 8.54 13.43 -12.33
N ALA A 158 9.21 12.28 -12.34
CA ALA A 158 9.37 11.45 -13.53
C ALA A 158 8.02 10.95 -14.06
N ASN A 159 7.88 10.88 -15.38
CA ASN A 159 6.74 10.22 -16.02
C ASN A 159 6.82 8.72 -15.76
N VAL A 160 5.67 8.07 -15.58
CA VAL A 160 5.58 6.65 -15.24
C VAL A 160 4.73 5.93 -16.27
N LEU A 161 5.19 4.76 -16.71
CA LEU A 161 4.39 3.83 -17.50
C LEU A 161 4.12 2.56 -16.68
N ILE A 162 2.84 2.26 -16.49
CA ILE A 162 2.35 1.07 -15.78
C ILE A 162 1.94 0.03 -16.82
N LEU A 163 2.59 -1.15 -16.79
CA LEU A 163 2.27 -2.25 -17.69
C LEU A 163 1.57 -3.37 -16.92
N GLY A 164 0.52 -3.93 -17.49
CA GLY A 164 -0.20 -5.05 -16.88
C GLY A 164 -1.47 -5.42 -17.63
N GLU A 165 -1.93 -6.64 -17.44
CA GLU A 165 -3.17 -7.14 -18.03
C GLU A 165 -4.40 -6.32 -17.57
N SER A 166 -5.50 -6.43 -18.29
CA SER A 166 -6.76 -5.78 -17.89
C SER A 166 -7.21 -6.31 -16.52
N GLY A 167 -7.70 -5.41 -15.66
CA GLY A 167 -8.19 -5.77 -14.33
C GLY A 167 -7.10 -5.98 -13.25
N THR A 168 -5.81 -5.81 -13.56
CA THR A 168 -4.71 -6.00 -12.56
C THR A 168 -4.55 -4.86 -11.56
N GLY A 169 -5.39 -3.81 -11.64
CA GLY A 169 -5.36 -2.68 -10.70
C GLY A 169 -4.39 -1.57 -11.08
N LYS A 170 -4.12 -1.35 -12.38
CA LYS A 170 -3.25 -0.27 -12.87
C LYS A 170 -3.66 1.11 -12.36
N GLU A 171 -4.96 1.40 -12.33
CA GLU A 171 -5.51 2.65 -11.80
C GLU A 171 -5.22 2.83 -10.30
N VAL A 172 -5.32 1.74 -9.52
CA VAL A 172 -4.99 1.75 -8.08
C VAL A 172 -3.52 2.09 -7.87
N VAL A 173 -2.63 1.56 -8.71
CA VAL A 173 -1.19 1.87 -8.70
C VAL A 173 -0.96 3.35 -9.04
N ALA A 174 -1.64 3.89 -10.05
CA ALA A 174 -1.54 5.30 -10.43
C ALA A 174 -1.99 6.23 -9.30
N HIS A 175 -3.12 5.93 -8.67
CA HIS A 175 -3.61 6.64 -7.48
C HIS A 175 -2.60 6.59 -6.33
N ALA A 176 -2.02 5.42 -6.04
CA ALA A 176 -1.02 5.26 -5.00
C ALA A 176 0.25 6.10 -5.26
N ILE A 177 0.72 6.16 -6.52
CA ILE A 177 1.85 7.02 -6.90
C ILE A 177 1.51 8.49 -6.68
N HIS A 178 0.31 8.93 -7.03
CA HIS A 178 -0.12 10.31 -6.82
C HIS A 178 -0.22 10.67 -5.33
N GLU A 179 -0.88 9.84 -4.51
CA GLU A 179 -1.06 10.09 -3.08
C GLU A 179 0.25 10.16 -2.29
N LEU A 180 1.28 9.41 -2.73
CA LEU A 180 2.59 9.44 -2.11
C LEU A 180 3.53 10.50 -2.69
N SER A 181 3.08 11.24 -3.69
CA SER A 181 3.89 12.26 -4.35
C SER A 181 3.83 13.62 -3.64
N ASN A 182 4.73 14.51 -4.03
CA ASN A 182 4.70 15.93 -3.61
C ASN A 182 3.45 16.65 -4.14
N ARG A 183 2.71 16.05 -5.09
CA ARG A 183 1.48 16.56 -5.71
C ARG A 183 0.21 15.97 -5.11
N SER A 184 0.27 15.23 -3.99
CA SER A 184 -0.85 14.51 -3.36
C SER A 184 -2.06 15.39 -2.99
N LYS A 185 -1.83 16.69 -2.77
CA LYS A 185 -2.90 17.68 -2.47
C LYS A 185 -3.40 18.42 -3.71
N LYS A 186 -2.89 18.07 -4.88
CA LYS A 186 -3.23 18.68 -6.18
C LYS A 186 -4.17 17.77 -6.96
N PRO A 187 -4.78 18.25 -8.06
CA PRO A 187 -5.71 17.43 -8.84
C PRO A 187 -5.07 16.12 -9.33
N PHE A 188 -5.84 15.04 -9.29
CA PHE A 188 -5.61 13.79 -10.00
C PHE A 188 -6.70 13.64 -11.06
N VAL A 189 -6.33 13.69 -12.32
CA VAL A 189 -7.28 13.69 -13.44
C VAL A 189 -7.10 12.41 -14.25
N PRO A 190 -7.99 11.41 -14.10
CA PRO A 190 -7.95 10.20 -14.90
C PRO A 190 -8.63 10.42 -16.27
N VAL A 191 -8.04 9.82 -17.30
CA VAL A 191 -8.58 9.79 -18.67
C VAL A 191 -8.36 8.40 -19.22
N ASN A 192 -9.43 7.73 -19.64
CA ASN A 192 -9.34 6.48 -20.39
C ASN A 192 -9.31 6.82 -21.89
N CYS A 193 -8.14 6.62 -22.53
CA CYS A 193 -7.93 6.96 -23.94
C CYS A 193 -8.71 6.05 -24.90
N GLY A 194 -8.98 4.79 -24.52
CA GLY A 194 -9.76 3.85 -25.32
C GLY A 194 -11.26 4.11 -25.28
N ALA A 195 -11.76 4.76 -24.23
CA ALA A 195 -13.18 5.05 -24.08
C ALA A 195 -13.65 6.30 -24.83
N ILE A 196 -12.72 7.18 -25.23
CA ILE A 196 -13.04 8.44 -25.92
C ILE A 196 -12.84 8.27 -27.43
N PRO A 197 -13.86 8.59 -28.27
CA PRO A 197 -13.66 8.58 -29.72
C PRO A 197 -12.46 9.43 -30.15
N GLY A 198 -11.63 8.90 -31.06
CA GLY A 198 -10.37 9.55 -31.45
C GLY A 198 -10.51 11.00 -31.94
N GLU A 199 -11.64 11.32 -32.61
CA GLU A 199 -11.96 12.69 -33.06
C GLU A 199 -12.21 13.68 -31.91
N LEU A 200 -12.67 13.18 -30.75
CA LEU A 200 -12.96 13.99 -29.57
C LEU A 200 -11.77 14.02 -28.58
N LEU A 201 -10.88 13.04 -28.66
CA LEU A 201 -9.78 12.86 -27.71
C LEU A 201 -8.88 14.11 -27.66
N GLU A 202 -8.61 14.74 -28.79
CA GLU A 202 -7.81 15.96 -28.85
C GLU A 202 -8.46 17.12 -28.09
N SER A 203 -9.75 17.32 -28.31
CA SER A 203 -10.54 18.35 -27.64
C SER A 203 -10.69 18.08 -26.14
N GLU A 204 -10.86 16.82 -25.74
CA GLU A 204 -10.92 16.41 -24.33
C GLU A 204 -9.59 16.66 -23.62
N LEU A 205 -8.47 16.27 -24.23
CA LEU A 205 -7.16 16.40 -23.60
C LEU A 205 -6.68 17.85 -23.52
N PHE A 206 -6.76 18.59 -24.64
CA PHE A 206 -6.15 19.92 -24.75
C PHE A 206 -7.15 21.08 -24.69
N GLY A 207 -8.46 20.77 -24.72
CA GLY A 207 -9.50 21.79 -24.79
C GLY A 207 -9.67 22.40 -26.17
N HIS A 208 -10.69 23.22 -26.35
CA HIS A 208 -10.96 23.92 -27.60
C HIS A 208 -11.48 25.34 -27.36
N GLU A 209 -11.22 26.22 -28.32
CA GLU A 209 -11.83 27.53 -28.39
C GLU A 209 -13.19 27.48 -29.09
N LYS A 210 -14.05 28.46 -28.80
CA LYS A 210 -15.34 28.60 -29.50
C LYS A 210 -15.14 28.68 -31.01
N GLY A 211 -15.84 27.83 -31.75
CA GLY A 211 -15.77 27.79 -33.22
C GLY A 211 -14.63 26.94 -33.79
N ALA A 212 -13.86 26.22 -32.97
CA ALA A 212 -12.75 25.39 -33.42
C ALA A 212 -13.16 24.25 -34.38
N PHE A 213 -14.39 23.75 -34.26
CA PHE A 213 -15.00 22.74 -35.14
C PHE A 213 -16.52 22.87 -35.12
N THR A 214 -17.20 22.15 -36.04
CA THR A 214 -18.67 22.11 -36.09
C THR A 214 -19.21 21.47 -34.81
N GLY A 215 -19.88 22.29 -33.96
CA GLY A 215 -20.36 21.87 -32.65
C GLY A 215 -19.63 22.53 -31.46
N ALA A 216 -18.52 23.23 -31.68
CA ALA A 216 -17.82 23.98 -30.64
C ALA A 216 -18.50 25.33 -30.30
N PHE A 217 -19.68 25.26 -29.68
CA PHE A 217 -20.50 26.45 -29.36
C PHE A 217 -19.92 27.31 -28.24
N ALA A 218 -19.11 26.74 -27.37
CA ALA A 218 -18.41 27.42 -26.29
C ALA A 218 -16.97 26.94 -26.22
N ALA A 219 -16.10 27.72 -25.56
CA ALA A 219 -14.76 27.24 -25.22
C ALA A 219 -14.83 26.16 -24.12
N HIS A 220 -13.92 25.19 -24.16
CA HIS A 220 -13.85 24.09 -23.21
C HIS A 220 -12.41 23.90 -22.71
N GLU A 221 -12.26 23.78 -21.40
CA GLU A 221 -10.96 23.50 -20.76
C GLU A 221 -10.62 22.02 -20.88
N GLY A 222 -9.41 21.71 -21.35
CA GLY A 222 -8.95 20.35 -21.51
C GLY A 222 -8.45 19.70 -20.20
N ARG A 223 -8.27 18.39 -20.23
CA ARG A 223 -7.75 17.60 -19.08
C ARG A 223 -6.37 18.06 -18.63
N PHE A 224 -5.51 18.56 -19.53
CA PHE A 224 -4.24 19.13 -19.19
C PHE A 224 -4.37 20.40 -18.33
N GLU A 225 -5.35 21.24 -18.61
CA GLU A 225 -5.63 22.43 -17.81
C GLU A 225 -6.19 22.05 -16.43
N LEU A 226 -7.12 21.10 -16.39
CA LEU A 226 -7.70 20.60 -15.13
C LEU A 226 -6.67 19.89 -14.23
N ALA A 227 -5.64 19.29 -14.82
CA ALA A 227 -4.56 18.61 -14.10
C ALA A 227 -3.41 19.54 -13.69
N GLN A 228 -3.51 20.85 -13.96
CA GLN A 228 -2.43 21.81 -13.71
C GLN A 228 -1.92 21.79 -12.26
N GLY A 229 -0.61 21.68 -12.10
CA GLY A 229 0.07 21.50 -10.83
C GLY A 229 -0.05 20.12 -10.21
N GLY A 230 -0.86 19.22 -10.81
CA GLY A 230 -1.21 17.89 -10.31
C GLY A 230 -0.68 16.75 -11.18
N THR A 231 -1.52 15.74 -11.36
CA THR A 231 -1.20 14.50 -12.10
C THR A 231 -2.30 14.19 -13.11
N LEU A 232 -1.92 13.91 -14.34
CA LEU A 232 -2.78 13.39 -15.39
C LEU A 232 -2.51 11.89 -15.54
N PHE A 233 -3.51 11.07 -15.34
CA PHE A 233 -3.45 9.61 -15.55
C PHE A 233 -4.10 9.26 -16.88
N LEU A 234 -3.31 8.67 -17.78
CA LEU A 234 -3.74 8.24 -19.11
C LEU A 234 -3.83 6.72 -19.13
N ASP A 235 -5.02 6.18 -18.98
CA ASP A 235 -5.26 4.74 -19.10
C ASP A 235 -5.45 4.34 -20.56
N GLU A 236 -5.09 3.09 -20.89
CA GLU A 236 -5.15 2.53 -22.24
C GLU A 236 -4.44 3.43 -23.27
N ILE A 237 -3.22 3.92 -22.90
CA ILE A 237 -2.46 4.84 -23.78
C ILE A 237 -2.11 4.20 -25.14
N GLY A 238 -2.06 2.86 -25.21
CA GLY A 238 -1.81 2.12 -26.45
C GLY A 238 -2.91 2.30 -27.50
N ASP A 239 -4.13 2.63 -27.09
CA ASP A 239 -5.27 2.82 -27.99
C ASP A 239 -5.36 4.25 -28.55
N MET A 240 -4.44 5.14 -28.13
CA MET A 240 -4.40 6.51 -28.61
C MET A 240 -4.03 6.58 -30.10
N PRO A 241 -4.77 7.35 -30.93
CA PRO A 241 -4.43 7.56 -32.34
C PRO A 241 -3.01 8.14 -32.53
N LEU A 242 -2.31 7.72 -33.59
CA LEU A 242 -0.92 8.11 -33.83
C LEU A 242 -0.70 9.63 -33.84
N ALA A 243 -1.63 10.38 -34.45
CA ALA A 243 -1.57 11.84 -34.46
C ALA A 243 -1.56 12.44 -33.05
N MET A 244 -2.32 11.83 -32.12
CA MET A 244 -2.41 12.24 -30.74
C MET A 244 -1.14 11.88 -29.95
N GLN A 245 -0.54 10.70 -30.25
CA GLN A 245 0.75 10.32 -29.66
C GLN A 245 1.84 11.33 -29.99
N VAL A 246 1.91 11.79 -31.22
CA VAL A 246 2.87 12.83 -31.65
C VAL A 246 2.62 14.16 -30.91
N LYS A 247 1.35 14.56 -30.76
CA LYS A 247 1.01 15.80 -30.04
C LYS A 247 1.36 15.67 -28.55
N LEU A 248 1.04 14.55 -27.92
CA LEU A 248 1.40 14.26 -26.54
C LEU A 248 2.91 14.30 -26.34
N LEU A 249 3.69 13.67 -27.24
CA LEU A 249 5.15 13.68 -27.16
C LEU A 249 5.71 15.11 -27.17
N ARG A 250 5.18 15.99 -28.02
CA ARG A 250 5.58 17.41 -28.04
C ARG A 250 5.29 18.08 -26.69
N VAL A 251 4.09 17.86 -26.12
CA VAL A 251 3.74 18.42 -24.80
C VAL A 251 4.69 17.95 -23.72
N LEU A 252 5.07 16.67 -23.73
CA LEU A 252 6.03 16.11 -22.76
C LEU A 252 7.43 16.73 -22.89
N GLN A 253 7.87 17.05 -24.11
CA GLN A 253 9.17 17.64 -24.39
C GLN A 253 9.21 19.14 -24.13
N GLU A 254 8.21 19.87 -24.62
CA GLU A 254 8.18 21.34 -24.59
C GLU A 254 7.54 21.91 -23.33
N ARG A 255 6.81 21.07 -22.56
CA ARG A 255 6.01 21.48 -21.39
C ARG A 255 5.00 22.58 -21.72
N LYS A 256 4.47 22.57 -22.93
CA LYS A 256 3.48 23.52 -23.43
C LYS A 256 2.52 22.82 -24.39
N PHE A 257 1.30 23.33 -24.45
CA PHE A 257 0.28 22.87 -25.40
C PHE A 257 -0.60 24.04 -25.84
N GLU A 258 -1.42 23.80 -26.85
CA GLU A 258 -2.38 24.77 -27.41
C GLU A 258 -3.76 24.12 -27.46
N ARG A 259 -4.80 24.91 -27.22
CA ARG A 259 -6.19 24.47 -27.44
C ARG A 259 -6.45 24.28 -28.92
N VAL A 260 -7.38 23.39 -29.26
CA VAL A 260 -7.87 23.22 -30.65
C VAL A 260 -8.46 24.55 -31.12
N GLY A 261 -8.02 25.03 -32.29
CA GLY A 261 -8.46 26.31 -32.84
C GLY A 261 -7.75 27.54 -32.25
N SER A 262 -6.68 27.37 -31.49
CA SER A 262 -5.89 28.45 -30.91
C SER A 262 -4.40 28.22 -31.13
N ASN A 263 -3.64 29.32 -31.28
CA ASN A 263 -2.18 29.31 -31.30
C ASN A 263 -1.59 29.84 -29.97
N LYS A 264 -2.45 30.02 -28.95
CA LYS A 264 -2.00 30.48 -27.63
C LYS A 264 -1.37 29.33 -26.88
N GLN A 265 -0.10 29.44 -26.54
CA GLN A 265 0.62 28.45 -25.75
C GLN A 265 0.23 28.55 -24.28
N ILE A 266 -0.06 27.39 -23.69
CA ILE A 266 -0.38 27.18 -22.27
C ILE A 266 0.72 26.30 -21.67
N GLU A 267 1.31 26.70 -20.55
CA GLU A 267 2.30 25.90 -19.86
C GLU A 267 1.67 24.64 -19.25
N ALA A 268 2.35 23.50 -19.36
CA ALA A 268 1.91 22.21 -18.83
C ALA A 268 2.75 21.81 -17.61
N ASP A 269 2.40 22.32 -16.43
CA ASP A 269 2.95 21.79 -15.17
C ASP A 269 2.13 20.61 -14.68
N VAL A 270 2.28 19.48 -15.37
CA VAL A 270 1.52 18.27 -15.11
C VAL A 270 2.46 17.08 -15.07
N ARG A 271 2.34 16.25 -14.02
CA ARG A 271 2.98 14.94 -13.98
C ARG A 271 2.15 13.92 -14.74
N ILE A 272 2.78 13.14 -15.64
CA ILE A 272 2.08 12.12 -16.42
C ILE A 272 2.32 10.73 -15.82
N ILE A 273 1.23 10.00 -15.59
CA ILE A 273 1.23 8.56 -15.35
C ILE A 273 0.40 7.93 -16.47
N ALA A 274 0.96 6.97 -17.18
CA ALA A 274 0.28 6.27 -18.27
C ALA A 274 0.16 4.78 -17.93
N ALA A 275 -0.88 4.13 -18.45
CA ALA A 275 -1.09 2.69 -18.30
C ALA A 275 -1.53 2.06 -19.63
N THR A 276 -1.13 0.80 -19.80
CA THR A 276 -1.59 -0.03 -20.93
C THR A 276 -1.55 -1.51 -20.56
#